data_95b6b59e1b25abec1dac7b86e8e89afc
#
_entry.id   95b6b59e1b25abec1dac7b86e8e89afc
#
_cell.length_a   1.000
_cell.length_b   1.000
_cell.length_c   1.000
_cell.angle_alpha   90.00
_cell.angle_beta   90.00
_cell.angle_gamma   90.00
#
_symmetry.space_group_name_H-M   'P 1'
#
loop_
_entity.id
_entity.type
_entity.pdbx_description
1 polymer ?
#
loop_
_entity_poly.entity_id
_entity_poly.type
_entity_poly.pdbx_seq_one_letter_code
_entity_poly.pdbx_strand_id
1 'polypeptide(L)'
;MSDHKNNSKPTSPHLQIYRWNISSLTSIMHRLTGVALYFSILAIAWFIVYYTYNFGSISEKENCECASMAIINAIFYGAIIAITFSLYYHFCNGIRHLFWDIGKGFDLKKAKLNGYLVIIFSLAMTVATIATTVYLKLF
;
A
#
# COMPACT_ATOMS: atom_id res chain seq x y z
N MET A 1 31.28 15.58 51.34
CA MET A 1 31.23 14.48 50.37
C MET A 1 29.95 14.63 49.57
N SER A 2 30.02 15.30 48.42
CA SER A 2 28.89 15.53 47.54
C SER A 2 28.73 14.31 46.65
N ASP A 3 27.68 13.58 46.91
CA ASP A 3 27.25 12.43 46.11
C ASP A 3 26.79 12.95 44.72
N HIS A 4 27.68 12.93 43.74
CA HIS A 4 27.36 13.16 42.36
C HIS A 4 26.51 11.95 41.87
N LYS A 5 25.21 12.01 42.16
CA LYS A 5 24.22 11.18 41.48
C LYS A 5 24.40 11.41 39.96
N ASN A 6 25.07 10.49 39.33
CA ASN A 6 25.28 10.46 37.88
C ASN A 6 23.90 10.32 37.21
N ASN A 7 23.24 11.46 36.99
CA ASN A 7 21.98 11.56 36.27
C ASN A 7 22.28 11.25 34.80
N SER A 8 22.54 9.98 34.49
CA SER A 8 22.64 9.51 33.12
C SER A 8 21.26 9.65 32.48
N LYS A 9 21.05 10.82 31.87
CA LYS A 9 19.85 11.03 31.07
C LYS A 9 19.79 9.92 29.99
N PRO A 10 18.64 9.28 29.76
CA PRO A 10 18.55 8.28 28.74
C PRO A 10 18.92 8.91 27.39
N THR A 11 19.91 8.34 26.72
CA THR A 11 20.30 8.75 25.37
C THR A 11 19.25 8.31 24.40
N SER A 12 18.62 9.25 23.72
CA SER A 12 17.58 8.99 22.71
C SER A 12 18.05 9.46 21.35
N PRO A 13 17.55 8.85 20.27
CA PRO A 13 17.26 7.45 20.07
C PRO A 13 18.51 6.74 19.53
N HIS A 14 18.89 5.61 20.08
CA HIS A 14 19.89 4.74 19.48
C HIS A 14 19.29 4.03 18.27
N LEU A 15 19.36 4.64 17.10
CA LEU A 15 18.88 4.06 15.83
C LEU A 15 19.55 2.72 15.50
N GLN A 16 20.79 2.53 15.97
CA GLN A 16 21.57 1.32 15.76
C GLN A 16 21.03 0.08 16.51
N ILE A 17 20.30 0.27 17.59
CA ILE A 17 19.71 -0.82 18.39
C ILE A 17 18.19 -0.95 18.23
N TYR A 18 17.59 -0.06 17.41
CA TYR A 18 16.14 -0.09 17.17
C TYR A 18 15.76 -1.37 16.39
N ARG A 19 14.94 -2.21 17.00
CA ARG A 19 14.36 -3.38 16.31
C ARG A 19 13.00 -3.01 15.76
N TRP A 20 12.86 -3.20 14.45
CA TRP A 20 11.59 -2.95 13.77
C TRP A 20 10.46 -3.80 14.36
N ASN A 21 9.40 -3.14 14.80
CA ASN A 21 8.19 -3.80 15.25
C ASN A 21 7.15 -3.80 14.13
N ILE A 22 6.41 -4.89 13.99
CA ILE A 22 5.37 -5.01 12.97
C ILE A 22 4.33 -3.87 13.06
N SER A 23 4.03 -3.40 14.25
CA SER A 23 3.10 -2.27 14.45
C SER A 23 3.64 -0.96 13.87
N SER A 24 4.93 -0.69 14.02
CA SER A 24 5.59 0.48 13.41
C SER A 24 5.62 0.37 11.90
N LEU A 25 5.98 -0.80 11.37
CA LEU A 25 6.01 -1.06 9.94
C LEU A 25 4.62 -0.87 9.29
N THR A 26 3.58 -1.45 9.89
CA THR A 26 2.22 -1.32 9.35
C THR A 26 1.71 0.12 9.38
N SER A 27 2.12 0.93 10.36
CA SER A 27 1.78 2.36 10.41
C SER A 27 2.47 3.17 9.30
N ILE A 28 3.74 2.91 9.03
CA ILE A 28 4.48 3.55 7.94
C ILE A 28 3.87 3.16 6.58
N MET A 29 3.64 1.87 6.37
CA MET A 29 3.03 1.36 5.15
C MET A 29 1.62 1.91 4.91
N HIS A 30 0.85 2.13 5.97
CA HIS A 30 -0.47 2.76 5.85
C HIS A 30 -0.37 4.19 5.28
N ARG A 31 0.59 4.98 5.74
CA ARG A 31 0.82 6.34 5.23
C ARG A 31 1.30 6.31 3.78
N LEU A 32 2.24 5.42 3.45
CA LEU A 32 2.75 5.29 2.08
C LEU A 32 1.66 4.86 1.11
N THR A 33 0.85 3.88 1.48
CA THR A 33 -0.28 3.43 0.64
C THR A 33 -1.33 4.53 0.48
N GLY A 34 -1.60 5.34 1.51
CA GLY A 34 -2.49 6.50 1.40
C GLY A 34 -2.00 7.54 0.39
N VAL A 35 -0.72 7.87 0.42
CA VAL A 35 -0.09 8.78 -0.56
C VAL A 35 -0.14 8.18 -1.97
N ALA A 36 0.19 6.89 -2.12
CA ALA A 36 0.12 6.20 -3.41
C ALA A 36 -1.30 6.20 -4.00
N LEU A 37 -2.32 5.95 -3.18
CA LEU A 37 -3.72 5.99 -3.60
C LEU A 37 -4.15 7.40 -4.02
N TYR A 38 -3.73 8.43 -3.30
CA TYR A 38 -4.00 9.82 -3.69
C TYR A 38 -3.50 10.14 -5.09
N PHE A 39 -2.23 9.83 -5.38
CA PHE A 39 -1.68 10.04 -6.73
C PHE A 39 -2.32 9.14 -7.78
N SER A 40 -2.72 7.93 -7.40
CA SER A 40 -3.42 7.00 -8.32
C SER A 40 -4.78 7.54 -8.74
N ILE A 41 -5.55 8.13 -7.82
CA ILE A 41 -6.84 8.75 -8.14
C ILE A 41 -6.65 9.93 -9.11
N LEU A 42 -5.65 10.77 -8.87
CA LEU A 42 -5.32 11.88 -9.78
C LEU A 42 -4.94 11.38 -11.16
N ALA A 43 -4.09 10.34 -11.25
CA ALA A 43 -3.69 9.75 -12.53
C ALA A 43 -4.88 9.15 -13.29
N ILE A 44 -5.78 8.46 -12.60
CA ILE A 44 -7.01 7.89 -13.19
C ILE A 44 -7.92 9.03 -13.68
N ALA A 45 -8.12 10.07 -12.90
CA ALA A 45 -8.92 11.22 -13.31
C ALA A 45 -8.35 11.90 -14.58
N TRP A 46 -7.04 12.12 -14.62
CA TRP A 46 -6.37 12.66 -15.80
C TRP A 46 -6.49 11.73 -17.01
N PHE A 47 -6.35 10.42 -16.81
CA PHE A 47 -6.52 9.45 -17.87
C PHE A 47 -7.93 9.47 -18.46
N ILE A 48 -8.97 9.55 -17.61
CA ILE A 48 -10.37 9.63 -18.05
C ILE A 48 -10.59 10.90 -18.87
N VAL A 49 -10.11 12.06 -18.38
CA VAL A 49 -10.21 13.33 -19.10
C VAL A 49 -9.51 13.25 -20.45
N TYR A 50 -8.27 12.77 -20.47
CA TYR A 50 -7.50 12.59 -21.71
C TYR A 50 -8.22 11.67 -22.70
N TYR A 51 -8.72 10.54 -22.23
CA TYR A 51 -9.43 9.57 -23.05
C TYR A 51 -10.72 10.16 -23.64
N THR A 52 -11.51 10.88 -22.86
CA THR A 52 -12.75 11.49 -23.33
C THR A 52 -12.51 12.57 -24.39
N TYR A 53 -11.47 13.39 -24.24
CA TYR A 53 -11.12 14.41 -25.24
C TYR A 53 -10.56 13.84 -26.53
N ASN A 54 -9.84 12.71 -26.48
CA ASN A 54 -9.18 12.09 -27.64
C ASN A 54 -9.94 10.89 -28.21
N PHE A 55 -11.15 10.61 -27.76
CA PHE A 55 -11.90 9.41 -28.15
C PHE A 55 -12.04 9.25 -29.67
N GLY A 56 -12.23 10.35 -30.41
CA GLY A 56 -12.34 10.31 -31.87
C GLY A 56 -11.01 10.12 -32.63
N SER A 57 -9.86 10.35 -31.97
CA SER A 57 -8.54 10.33 -32.61
C SER A 57 -7.76 9.02 -32.37
N ILE A 58 -8.23 8.17 -31.48
CA ILE A 58 -7.53 6.94 -31.05
C ILE A 58 -7.81 5.75 -31.99
N SER A 59 -8.75 5.88 -32.92
CA SER A 59 -9.28 4.80 -33.75
C SER A 59 -8.29 4.19 -34.78
N GLU A 60 -7.08 4.72 -34.94
CA GLU A 60 -6.17 4.28 -36.04
C GLU A 60 -4.69 4.14 -35.65
N LYS A 61 -4.35 3.76 -34.43
CA LYS A 61 -2.95 3.37 -34.16
C LYS A 61 -2.79 1.86 -34.30
N GLU A 62 -2.22 1.44 -35.44
CA GLU A 62 -1.70 0.10 -35.65
C GLU A 62 -0.82 -0.34 -34.47
N ASN A 63 -1.11 -1.57 -34.00
CA ASN A 63 -0.34 -2.24 -32.96
C ASN A 63 1.08 -2.54 -33.46
N CYS A 64 2.00 -1.64 -33.23
CA CYS A 64 3.41 -1.92 -33.43
C CYS A 64 3.90 -2.75 -32.23
N GLU A 65 4.05 -4.06 -32.42
CA GLU A 65 4.68 -4.95 -31.44
C GLU A 65 6.19 -4.69 -31.36
N CYS A 66 6.58 -3.61 -30.71
CA CYS A 66 7.97 -3.36 -30.36
C CYS A 66 8.25 -3.86 -28.94
N ALA A 67 9.46 -4.36 -28.68
CA ALA A 67 9.92 -4.78 -27.34
C ALA A 67 9.68 -3.70 -26.25
N SER A 68 9.72 -2.43 -26.62
CA SER A 68 9.35 -1.30 -25.77
C SER A 68 7.91 -1.35 -25.26
N MET A 69 6.96 -1.84 -26.07
CA MET A 69 5.54 -1.98 -25.68
C MET A 69 5.34 -3.09 -24.66
N ALA A 70 6.12 -4.18 -24.73
CA ALA A 70 6.06 -5.24 -23.72
C ALA A 70 6.51 -4.73 -22.35
N ILE A 71 7.55 -3.93 -22.28
CA ILE A 71 8.03 -3.32 -21.03
C ILE A 71 6.99 -2.34 -20.47
N ILE A 72 6.44 -1.47 -21.31
CA ILE A 72 5.39 -0.52 -20.91
C ILE A 72 4.17 -1.26 -20.34
N ASN A 73 3.71 -2.30 -21.03
CA ASN A 73 2.58 -3.12 -20.57
C ASN A 73 2.90 -3.81 -19.23
N ALA A 74 4.11 -4.35 -19.04
CA ALA A 74 4.52 -4.97 -17.79
C ALA A 74 4.52 -3.96 -16.62
N ILE A 75 5.02 -2.74 -16.84
CA ILE A 75 4.99 -1.65 -15.85
C ILE A 75 3.54 -1.27 -15.53
N PHE A 76 2.69 -1.15 -16.53
CA PHE A 76 1.29 -0.79 -16.36
C PHE A 76 0.52 -1.84 -15.54
N TYR A 77 0.65 -3.12 -15.86
CA TYR A 77 0.04 -4.20 -15.07
C TYR A 77 0.63 -4.27 -13.65
N GLY A 78 1.94 -4.08 -13.52
CA GLY A 78 2.59 -4.01 -12.21
C GLY A 78 2.05 -2.86 -11.35
N ALA A 79 1.81 -1.70 -11.95
CA ALA A 79 1.20 -0.55 -11.27
C ALA A 79 -0.24 -0.84 -10.82
N ILE A 80 -1.06 -1.47 -11.67
CA ILE A 80 -2.43 -1.86 -11.31
C ILE A 80 -2.43 -2.83 -10.11
N ILE A 81 -1.55 -3.82 -10.11
CA ILE A 81 -1.41 -4.77 -9.00
C ILE A 81 -1.02 -4.05 -7.72
N ALA A 82 -0.04 -3.14 -7.80
CA ALA A 82 0.44 -2.36 -6.65
C ALA A 82 -0.65 -1.44 -6.08
N ILE A 83 -1.44 -0.79 -6.94
CA ILE A 83 -2.57 0.06 -6.53
C ILE A 83 -3.66 -0.79 -5.88
N THR A 84 -4.00 -1.94 -6.45
CA THR A 84 -5.00 -2.86 -5.90
C THR A 84 -4.58 -3.37 -4.52
N PHE A 85 -3.31 -3.77 -4.36
CA PHE A 85 -2.77 -4.14 -3.06
C PHE A 85 -2.83 -2.98 -2.06
N SER A 86 -2.43 -1.78 -2.49
CA SER A 86 -2.45 -0.57 -1.65
C SER A 86 -3.86 -0.25 -1.18
N LEU A 87 -4.88 -0.44 -2.02
CA LEU A 87 -6.28 -0.22 -1.68
C LEU A 87 -6.73 -1.16 -0.56
N TYR A 88 -6.53 -2.48 -0.73
CA TYR A 88 -6.92 -3.46 0.28
C TYR A 88 -6.14 -3.28 1.58
N TYR A 89 -4.83 -3.04 1.48
CA TYR A 89 -4.00 -2.82 2.64
C TYR A 89 -4.40 -1.57 3.42
N HIS A 90 -4.58 -0.45 2.73
CA HIS A 90 -4.98 0.81 3.33
C HIS A 90 -6.34 0.69 4.03
N PHE A 91 -7.31 0.05 3.37
CA PHE A 91 -8.64 -0.18 3.93
C PHE A 91 -8.59 -1.06 5.19
N CYS A 92 -7.94 -2.22 5.12
CA CYS A 92 -7.86 -3.15 6.25
C CYS A 92 -7.11 -2.55 7.45
N ASN A 93 -6.02 -1.84 7.19
CA ASN A 93 -5.29 -1.18 8.26
C ASN A 93 -6.03 0.05 8.81
N GLY A 94 -6.81 0.74 7.98
CA GLY A 94 -7.73 1.79 8.41
C GLY A 94 -8.76 1.28 9.40
N ILE A 95 -9.39 0.11 9.13
CA ILE A 95 -10.30 -0.56 10.08
C ILE A 95 -9.57 -0.85 11.41
N ARG A 96 -8.33 -1.32 11.36
CA ARG A 96 -7.52 -1.53 12.57
C ARG A 96 -7.33 -0.25 13.38
N HIS A 97 -7.09 0.89 12.75
CA HIS A 97 -6.99 2.18 13.43
C HIS A 97 -8.30 2.59 14.07
N LEU A 98 -9.44 2.37 13.41
CA LEU A 98 -10.77 2.63 14.00
C LEU A 98 -11.01 1.79 15.27
N PHE A 99 -10.55 0.54 15.31
CA PHE A 99 -10.62 -0.27 16.54
C PHE A 99 -9.79 0.32 17.68
N TRP A 100 -8.64 0.91 17.38
CA TRP A 100 -7.82 1.60 18.37
C TRP A 100 -8.49 2.89 18.88
N ASP A 101 -9.14 3.64 18.01
CA ASP A 101 -9.88 4.85 18.39
C ASP A 101 -11.03 4.55 19.37
N ILE A 102 -11.64 3.36 19.28
CA ILE A 102 -12.63 2.87 20.23
C ILE A 102 -11.98 2.30 21.53
N GLY A 103 -10.67 2.34 21.65
CA GLY A 103 -9.96 1.84 22.83
C GLY A 103 -9.76 0.32 22.87
N LYS A 104 -9.92 -0.41 21.74
CA LYS A 104 -9.80 -1.87 21.68
C LYS A 104 -8.53 -2.31 20.95
N GLY A 105 -7.88 -3.38 21.43
CA GLY A 105 -6.79 -4.03 20.71
C GLY A 105 -5.40 -3.47 20.98
N PHE A 106 -5.18 -2.70 22.05
CA PHE A 106 -3.87 -2.14 22.44
C PHE A 106 -2.91 -3.16 23.06
N ASP A 107 -3.37 -4.37 23.40
CA ASP A 107 -2.48 -5.41 23.88
C ASP A 107 -1.42 -5.74 22.83
N LEU A 108 -0.15 -5.77 23.22
CA LEU A 108 1.01 -5.96 22.34
C LEU A 108 0.90 -7.25 21.51
N LYS A 109 0.39 -8.34 22.10
CA LYS A 109 0.20 -9.62 21.38
C LYS A 109 -0.89 -9.50 20.31
N LYS A 110 -2.02 -8.88 20.66
CA LYS A 110 -3.15 -8.64 19.74
C LYS A 110 -2.77 -7.67 18.63
N ALA A 111 -2.04 -6.59 18.96
CA ALA A 111 -1.57 -5.62 17.98
C ALA A 111 -0.62 -6.22 16.94
N LYS A 112 0.26 -7.14 17.36
CA LYS A 112 1.13 -7.89 16.44
C LYS A 112 0.33 -8.82 15.53
N LEU A 113 -0.58 -9.61 16.11
CA LEU A 113 -1.41 -10.55 15.36
C LEU A 113 -2.26 -9.81 14.32
N ASN A 114 -2.93 -8.74 14.72
CA ASN A 114 -3.73 -7.92 13.81
C ASN A 114 -2.89 -7.30 12.68
N GLY A 115 -1.63 -6.94 12.94
CA GLY A 115 -0.71 -6.46 11.91
C GLY A 115 -0.42 -7.53 10.84
N TYR A 116 -0.18 -8.78 11.24
CA TYR A 116 0.00 -9.89 10.30
C TYR A 116 -1.29 -10.21 9.53
N LEU A 117 -2.44 -10.22 10.22
CA LEU A 117 -3.74 -10.48 9.59
C LEU A 117 -4.04 -9.45 8.49
N VAL A 118 -3.77 -8.17 8.71
CA VAL A 118 -3.95 -7.12 7.69
C VAL A 118 -3.13 -7.43 6.44
N ILE A 119 -1.85 -7.80 6.59
CA ILE A 119 -0.97 -8.11 5.46
C ILE A 119 -1.47 -9.33 4.69
N ILE A 120 -1.75 -10.43 5.39
CA ILE A 120 -2.19 -11.70 4.78
C ILE A 120 -3.53 -11.49 4.06
N PHE A 121 -4.48 -10.83 4.70
CA PHE A 121 -5.80 -10.59 4.12
C PHE A 121 -5.71 -9.69 2.88
N SER A 122 -4.90 -8.64 2.92
CA SER A 122 -4.70 -7.74 1.77
C SER A 122 -4.07 -8.46 0.58
N LEU A 123 -3.09 -9.33 0.83
CA LEU A 123 -2.49 -10.16 -0.22
C LEU A 123 -3.50 -11.15 -0.79
N ALA A 124 -4.27 -11.83 0.05
CA ALA A 124 -5.28 -12.79 -0.39
C ALA A 124 -6.34 -12.12 -1.27
N MET A 125 -6.84 -10.96 -0.86
CA MET A 125 -7.83 -10.18 -1.64
C MET A 125 -7.26 -9.69 -2.96
N THR A 126 -5.99 -9.26 -2.98
CA THR A 126 -5.32 -8.86 -4.23
C THR A 126 -5.22 -10.04 -5.20
N VAL A 127 -4.77 -11.20 -4.73
CA VAL A 127 -4.66 -12.42 -5.54
C VAL A 127 -6.04 -12.85 -6.05
N ALA A 128 -7.06 -12.84 -5.21
CA ALA A 128 -8.43 -13.17 -5.58
C ALA A 128 -8.95 -12.24 -6.70
N THR A 129 -8.70 -10.93 -6.58
CA THR A 129 -9.09 -9.94 -7.61
C THR A 129 -8.39 -10.21 -8.94
N ILE A 130 -7.08 -10.48 -8.91
CA ILE A 130 -6.33 -10.80 -10.13
C ILE A 130 -6.85 -12.09 -10.76
N ALA A 131 -7.05 -13.14 -9.95
CA ALA A 131 -7.54 -14.43 -10.42
C ALA A 131 -8.94 -14.31 -11.07
N THR A 132 -9.86 -13.56 -10.46
CA THR A 132 -11.19 -13.31 -11.04
C THR A 132 -11.11 -12.51 -12.33
N THR A 133 -10.23 -11.50 -12.42
CA THR A 133 -10.05 -10.70 -13.63
C THR A 133 -9.50 -11.54 -14.79
N VAL A 134 -8.53 -12.41 -14.50
CA VAL A 134 -7.97 -13.34 -15.50
C VAL A 134 -9.01 -14.34 -15.93
N TYR A 135 -9.78 -14.91 -14.99
CA TYR A 135 -10.86 -15.85 -15.29
C TYR A 135 -11.91 -15.23 -16.22
N LEU A 136 -12.40 -14.02 -15.91
CA LEU A 136 -13.40 -13.31 -16.72
C LEU A 136 -12.87 -12.87 -18.09
N LYS A 137 -11.55 -12.75 -18.27
CA LYS A 137 -10.95 -12.43 -19.58
C LYS A 137 -10.80 -13.66 -20.47
N LEU A 138 -10.79 -14.87 -19.88
CA LEU A 138 -10.65 -16.13 -20.59
C LEU A 138 -12.00 -16.70 -21.08
N PHE A 139 -13.11 -16.21 -20.53
CA PHE A 139 -14.49 -16.55 -20.89
C PHE A 139 -15.21 -15.35 -21.48
#